data_a68275f3d2da6c9dfdecf9f57d87f801
#
_entry.id   a68275f3d2da6c9dfdecf9f57d87f801
#
_cell.length_a   1.000
_cell.length_b   1.000
_cell.length_c   1.000
_cell.angle_alpha   90.00
_cell.angle_beta   90.00
_cell.angle_gamma   90.00
#
_symmetry.space_group_name_H-M   'P 1'
#
loop_
_entity.id
_entity.type
_entity.pdbx_description
1 polymer ?
#
loop_
_entity_poly.entity_id
_entity_poly.type
_entity_poly.pdbx_seq_one_letter_code
_entity_poly.pdbx_strand_id
1 'polypeptide(L)'
;QLPQETHALVLEGGAIDTDGHGNLLTTRHCLRNPNRNPDLSEAELTEQLKQQLGVKDIWWLDHGELEGDDTDAHVDTLARFVNATTLAYVHCDDPDDSHYPALSAMAAQLRELAGREGLDLVPLPMARAQYSDDGERLPATYANFLITNRKILVPLYDCDTDDAALKAFAAVAGERQVQGIPCRPLIEQGGSLHCITMQLPEGVLA
;
A
#
# COMPACT_ATOMS: atom_id res chain seq x y z
N GLN A 1 -27.45 3.45 13.70
CA GLN A 1 -27.02 3.91 12.36
C GLN A 1 -25.90 4.92 12.57
N LEU A 2 -24.74 4.71 11.95
CA LEU A 2 -23.63 5.64 12.02
C LEU A 2 -23.97 6.93 11.24
N PRO A 3 -23.52 8.12 11.72
CA PRO A 3 -23.63 9.34 10.93
C PRO A 3 -22.84 9.20 9.64
N GLN A 4 -23.37 9.70 8.55
CA GLN A 4 -22.74 9.66 7.23
C GLN A 4 -22.60 11.06 6.70
N GLU A 5 -21.39 11.38 6.19
CA GLU A 5 -21.08 12.58 5.46
C GLU A 5 -20.66 12.21 4.04
N THR A 6 -21.09 12.98 3.05
CA THR A 6 -20.76 12.74 1.64
C THR A 6 -19.98 13.91 1.08
N HIS A 7 -18.85 13.64 0.48
CA HIS A 7 -17.99 14.62 -0.18
C HIS A 7 -17.87 14.33 -1.67
N ALA A 8 -17.61 15.35 -2.47
CA ALA A 8 -17.44 15.22 -3.93
C ALA A 8 -16.02 14.79 -4.33
N LEU A 9 -15.19 14.41 -3.36
CA LEU A 9 -13.82 13.96 -3.60
C LEU A 9 -13.83 12.50 -4.07
N VAL A 10 -13.17 12.22 -5.18
CA VAL A 10 -12.87 10.84 -5.62
C VAL A 10 -11.64 10.36 -4.88
N LEU A 11 -11.82 9.36 -4.02
CA LEU A 11 -10.77 8.80 -3.17
C LEU A 11 -11.07 7.33 -2.90
N GLU A 12 -10.19 6.46 -3.37
CA GLU A 12 -10.25 5.02 -3.10
C GLU A 12 -9.49 4.67 -1.82
N GLY A 13 -9.95 3.65 -1.09
CA GLY A 13 -9.30 3.19 0.14
C GLY A 13 -7.85 2.76 -0.06
N GLY A 14 -7.53 2.11 -1.19
CA GLY A 14 -6.17 1.69 -1.53
C GLY A 14 -5.23 2.82 -1.95
N ALA A 15 -5.77 4.00 -2.29
CA ALA A 15 -4.98 5.17 -2.67
C ALA A 15 -4.25 5.83 -1.48
N ILE A 16 -4.62 5.48 -0.25
CA ILE A 16 -4.09 6.09 0.98
C ILE A 16 -3.73 5.03 2.02
N ASP A 17 -2.73 5.33 2.84
CA ASP A 17 -2.42 4.58 4.05
C ASP A 17 -2.04 5.54 5.18
N THR A 18 -2.26 5.17 6.44
CA THR A 18 -2.04 6.06 7.59
C THR A 18 -1.36 5.34 8.75
N ASP A 19 -0.52 6.09 9.48
CA ASP A 19 0.11 5.63 10.71
C ASP A 19 -0.82 5.67 11.94
N GLY A 20 -2.02 6.27 11.79
CA GLY A 20 -2.96 6.50 12.89
C GLY A 20 -2.55 7.65 13.84
N HIS A 21 -1.47 8.37 13.57
CA HIS A 21 -0.95 9.47 14.39
C HIS A 21 -1.00 10.83 13.68
N GLY A 22 -1.56 10.84 12.49
CA GLY A 22 -1.81 12.04 11.72
C GLY A 22 -1.00 12.14 10.43
N ASN A 23 -0.22 11.13 10.08
CA ASN A 23 0.46 11.06 8.80
C ASN A 23 -0.32 10.19 7.82
N LEU A 24 -0.38 10.61 6.57
CA LEU A 24 -1.00 9.92 5.45
C LEU A 24 0.04 9.73 4.35
N LEU A 25 0.17 8.52 3.86
CA LEU A 25 0.99 8.16 2.70
C LEU A 25 0.10 7.97 1.47
N THR A 26 0.50 8.49 0.33
CA THR A 26 -0.19 8.35 -0.95
C THR A 26 0.77 8.50 -2.12
N THR A 27 0.32 8.21 -3.34
CA THR A 27 1.09 8.43 -4.56
C THR A 27 0.54 9.61 -5.37
N ARG A 28 1.43 10.38 -6.00
CA ARG A 28 1.01 11.43 -6.94
C ARG A 28 0.41 10.84 -8.20
N HIS A 29 0.94 9.73 -8.68
CA HIS A 29 0.43 9.07 -9.87
C HIS A 29 -1.06 8.77 -9.74
N CYS A 30 -1.50 8.26 -8.58
CA CYS A 30 -2.91 7.98 -8.30
C CYS A 30 -3.72 9.25 -8.11
N LEU A 31 -3.49 10.00 -7.04
CA LEU A 31 -4.41 11.07 -6.65
C LEU A 31 -4.36 12.30 -7.56
N ARG A 32 -3.28 12.49 -8.31
CA ARG A 32 -3.15 13.55 -9.32
C ARG A 32 -3.55 13.11 -10.72
N ASN A 33 -4.00 11.86 -10.88
CA ASN A 33 -4.52 11.41 -12.16
C ASN A 33 -5.78 12.20 -12.55
N PRO A 34 -5.88 12.71 -13.78
CA PRO A 34 -7.01 13.54 -14.21
C PRO A 34 -8.37 12.81 -14.23
N ASN A 35 -8.37 11.48 -14.10
CA ASN A 35 -9.61 10.71 -14.01
C ASN A 35 -10.30 10.79 -12.63
N ARG A 36 -9.67 11.42 -11.61
CA ARG A 36 -10.21 11.54 -10.25
C ARG A 36 -10.69 12.95 -9.92
N ASN A 37 -9.76 13.86 -9.67
CA ASN A 37 -10.06 15.21 -9.20
C ASN A 37 -9.36 16.27 -10.08
N PRO A 38 -9.68 16.36 -11.40
CA PRO A 38 -8.93 17.16 -12.37
C PRO A 38 -8.95 18.67 -12.06
N ASP A 39 -10.00 19.14 -11.41
CA ASP A 39 -10.20 20.55 -11.10
C ASP A 39 -9.46 21.02 -9.83
N LEU A 40 -8.86 20.09 -9.06
CA LEU A 40 -8.13 20.41 -7.85
C LEU A 40 -6.62 20.49 -8.12
N SER A 41 -5.99 21.55 -7.64
CA SER A 41 -4.53 21.60 -7.49
C SER A 41 -4.08 20.62 -6.39
N GLU A 42 -2.79 20.26 -6.38
CA GLU A 42 -2.25 19.41 -5.31
C GLU A 42 -2.41 20.05 -3.93
N ALA A 43 -2.26 21.36 -3.84
CA ALA A 43 -2.45 22.10 -2.58
C ALA A 43 -3.90 22.00 -2.09
N GLU A 44 -4.88 22.19 -2.96
CA GLU A 44 -6.30 22.07 -2.62
C GLU A 44 -6.67 20.64 -2.23
N LEU A 45 -6.15 19.65 -2.97
CA LEU A 45 -6.34 18.24 -2.65
C LEU A 45 -5.73 17.89 -1.28
N THR A 46 -4.52 18.37 -1.01
CA THR A 46 -3.85 18.21 0.29
C THR A 46 -4.69 18.76 1.44
N GLU A 47 -5.21 19.98 1.28
CA GLU A 47 -6.07 20.61 2.30
C GLU A 47 -7.39 19.86 2.50
N GLN A 48 -8.02 19.40 1.43
CA GLN A 48 -9.25 18.58 1.54
C GLN A 48 -8.98 17.26 2.25
N LEU A 49 -7.89 16.54 1.93
CA LEU A 49 -7.53 15.31 2.61
C LEU A 49 -7.28 15.54 4.11
N LYS A 50 -6.55 16.61 4.47
CA LYS A 50 -6.31 16.97 5.86
C LYS A 50 -7.62 17.24 6.62
N GLN A 51 -8.52 18.00 6.03
CA GLN A 51 -9.79 18.37 6.65
C GLN A 51 -10.74 17.17 6.80
N GLN A 52 -10.85 16.34 5.77
CA GLN A 52 -11.83 15.25 5.74
C GLN A 52 -11.37 14.02 6.52
N LEU A 53 -10.06 13.74 6.51
CA LEU A 53 -9.50 12.57 7.19
C LEU A 53 -8.90 12.89 8.56
N GLY A 54 -8.78 14.16 8.92
CA GLY A 54 -8.23 14.59 10.21
C GLY A 54 -6.72 14.37 10.33
N VAL A 55 -6.02 14.23 9.20
CA VAL A 55 -4.57 14.06 9.18
C VAL A 55 -3.85 15.40 9.19
N LYS A 56 -2.59 15.42 9.64
CA LYS A 56 -1.76 16.62 9.78
C LYS A 56 -0.83 16.77 8.59
N ASP A 57 -0.19 15.68 8.20
CA ASP A 57 0.82 15.65 7.16
C ASP A 57 0.48 14.61 6.08
N ILE A 58 0.78 14.96 4.83
CA ILE A 58 0.59 14.06 3.70
C ILE A 58 1.95 13.86 3.02
N TRP A 59 2.34 12.61 2.92
CA TRP A 59 3.57 12.20 2.28
C TRP A 59 3.27 11.64 0.89
N TRP A 60 3.73 12.38 -0.10
CA TRP A 60 3.52 12.08 -1.50
C TRP A 60 4.68 11.26 -2.07
N LEU A 61 4.40 10.06 -2.55
CA LEU A 61 5.35 9.28 -3.34
C LEU A 61 5.25 9.67 -4.82
N ASP A 62 6.40 9.92 -5.42
CA ASP A 62 6.53 10.29 -6.83
C ASP A 62 6.79 9.08 -7.73
N HIS A 63 7.19 7.98 -7.12
CA HIS A 63 7.69 6.79 -7.80
C HIS A 63 7.04 5.53 -7.23
N GLY A 64 7.11 4.47 -8.01
CA GLY A 64 6.55 3.16 -7.68
C GLY A 64 5.34 2.87 -8.55
N GLU A 65 5.41 1.73 -9.23
CA GLU A 65 4.34 1.19 -10.07
C GLU A 65 4.56 -0.32 -10.22
N LEU A 66 3.50 -1.05 -10.49
CA LEU A 66 3.53 -2.49 -10.75
C LEU A 66 2.81 -2.77 -12.07
N GLU A 67 3.39 -3.64 -12.88
CA GLU A 67 2.70 -4.17 -14.06
C GLU A 67 1.45 -4.94 -13.64
N GLY A 68 0.36 -4.75 -14.40
CA GLY A 68 -0.94 -5.35 -14.11
C GLY A 68 -1.75 -4.62 -13.04
N ASP A 69 -1.21 -3.55 -12.41
CA ASP A 69 -1.98 -2.65 -11.57
C ASP A 69 -2.80 -1.70 -12.43
N ASP A 70 -4.12 -1.74 -12.30
CA ASP A 70 -5.09 -0.91 -13.02
C ASP A 70 -5.61 0.27 -12.19
N THR A 71 -4.96 0.55 -11.06
CA THR A 71 -5.39 1.55 -10.07
C THR A 71 -4.63 2.87 -10.14
N ASP A 72 -3.72 3.03 -11.09
CA ASP A 72 -2.77 4.16 -11.20
C ASP A 72 -1.80 4.23 -10.00
N ALA A 73 -1.21 3.11 -9.62
CA ALA A 73 -0.25 2.98 -8.53
C ALA A 73 -0.84 3.33 -7.15
N HIS A 74 -1.89 2.63 -6.75
CA HIS A 74 -2.39 2.66 -5.37
C HIS A 74 -1.27 2.39 -4.37
N VAL A 75 -1.18 3.18 -3.31
CA VAL A 75 -0.11 3.04 -2.31
C VAL A 75 -0.17 1.71 -1.57
N ASP A 76 -1.34 1.09 -1.45
CA ASP A 76 -1.53 -0.19 -0.79
C ASP A 76 -0.91 -1.38 -1.52
N THR A 77 -0.51 -1.19 -2.79
CA THR A 77 0.28 -2.17 -3.55
C THR A 77 1.79 -1.95 -3.44
N LEU A 78 2.23 -0.80 -2.92
CA LEU A 78 3.61 -0.31 -2.96
C LEU A 78 4.27 -0.20 -1.58
N ALA A 79 3.66 0.57 -0.67
CA ALA A 79 4.23 0.85 0.65
C ALA A 79 3.13 1.15 1.67
N ARG A 80 3.22 0.56 2.87
CA ARG A 80 2.20 0.72 3.90
C ARG A 80 2.78 0.67 5.30
N PHE A 81 2.12 1.35 6.23
CA PHE A 81 2.46 1.28 7.64
C PHE A 81 2.14 -0.11 8.24
N VAL A 82 3.09 -0.67 8.95
CA VAL A 82 2.89 -1.86 9.80
C VAL A 82 2.46 -1.43 11.21
N ASN A 83 2.99 -0.31 11.63
CA ASN A 83 2.68 0.39 12.87
C ASN A 83 3.07 1.87 12.73
N ALA A 84 2.93 2.66 13.81
CA ALA A 84 3.19 4.10 13.79
C ALA A 84 4.62 4.51 13.39
N THR A 85 5.59 3.63 13.51
CA THR A 85 7.00 3.93 13.27
C THR A 85 7.66 3.04 12.23
N THR A 86 6.92 2.09 11.65
CA THR A 86 7.47 1.11 10.70
C THR A 86 6.66 1.10 9.42
N LEU A 87 7.33 1.27 8.30
CA LEU A 87 6.75 1.24 6.96
C LEU A 87 7.37 0.10 6.16
N ALA A 88 6.51 -0.81 5.70
CA ALA A 88 6.89 -1.88 4.79
C ALA A 88 6.68 -1.43 3.34
N TYR A 89 7.57 -1.78 2.46
CA TYR A 89 7.50 -1.40 1.04
C TYR A 89 8.03 -2.51 0.14
N VAL A 90 7.49 -2.61 -1.06
CA VAL A 90 7.95 -3.56 -2.07
C VAL A 90 9.34 -3.13 -2.57
N HIS A 91 10.29 -4.08 -2.61
CA HIS A 91 11.65 -3.84 -3.04
C HIS A 91 12.05 -4.82 -4.14
N CYS A 92 12.50 -4.28 -5.26
CA CYS A 92 13.09 -5.05 -6.35
C CYS A 92 14.62 -4.92 -6.29
N ASP A 93 15.31 -6.02 -6.19
CA ASP A 93 16.78 -6.10 -6.18
C ASP A 93 17.37 -6.68 -7.49
N ASP A 94 16.51 -7.10 -8.41
CA ASP A 94 16.89 -7.58 -9.74
C ASP A 94 16.91 -6.41 -10.75
N PRO A 95 18.09 -5.95 -11.21
CA PRO A 95 18.18 -4.84 -12.16
C PRO A 95 17.63 -5.18 -13.55
N ASP A 96 17.41 -6.44 -13.85
CA ASP A 96 16.86 -6.90 -15.13
C ASP A 96 15.31 -6.98 -15.09
N ASP A 97 14.68 -6.86 -13.92
CA ASP A 97 13.22 -6.77 -13.79
C ASP A 97 12.72 -5.37 -14.21
N SER A 98 11.66 -5.32 -14.99
CA SER A 98 11.03 -4.07 -15.48
C SER A 98 10.63 -3.09 -14.36
N HIS A 99 10.33 -3.59 -13.16
CA HIS A 99 9.97 -2.77 -11.99
C HIS A 99 11.17 -2.11 -11.30
N TYR A 100 12.41 -2.60 -11.57
CA TYR A 100 13.60 -2.15 -10.83
C TYR A 100 13.78 -0.62 -10.83
N PRO A 101 13.67 0.10 -11.96
CA PRO A 101 13.86 1.56 -11.96
C PRO A 101 12.85 2.29 -11.08
N ALA A 102 11.56 1.98 -11.22
CA ALA A 102 10.48 2.65 -10.48
C ALA A 102 10.53 2.33 -8.98
N LEU A 103 10.72 1.06 -8.61
CA LEU A 103 10.78 0.65 -7.20
C LEU A 103 12.07 1.08 -6.53
N SER A 104 13.20 1.16 -7.24
CA SER A 104 14.46 1.70 -6.70
C SER A 104 14.36 3.19 -6.42
N ALA A 105 13.71 3.97 -7.30
CA ALA A 105 13.44 5.38 -7.08
C ALA A 105 12.49 5.60 -5.89
N MET A 106 11.43 4.82 -5.78
CA MET A 106 10.54 4.82 -4.60
C MET A 106 11.30 4.50 -3.31
N ALA A 107 12.14 3.46 -3.33
CA ALA A 107 12.93 3.09 -2.16
C ALA A 107 13.90 4.20 -1.73
N ALA A 108 14.48 4.95 -2.67
CA ALA A 108 15.32 6.11 -2.36
C ALA A 108 14.51 7.22 -1.68
N GLN A 109 13.33 7.56 -2.22
CA GLN A 109 12.42 8.54 -1.63
C GLN A 109 11.95 8.11 -0.23
N LEU A 110 11.63 6.83 -0.03
CA LEU A 110 11.23 6.30 1.28
C LEU A 110 12.38 6.37 2.31
N ARG A 111 13.64 6.16 1.90
CA ARG A 111 14.80 6.31 2.80
C ARG A 111 14.99 7.76 3.25
N GLU A 112 14.80 8.72 2.36
CA GLU A 112 14.86 10.15 2.70
C GLU A 112 13.73 10.52 3.68
N LEU A 113 12.50 10.06 3.40
CA LEU A 113 11.35 10.23 4.28
C LEU A 113 11.63 9.62 5.66
N ALA A 114 12.07 8.38 5.72
CA ALA A 114 12.35 7.67 6.96
C ALA A 114 13.44 8.36 7.78
N GLY A 115 14.51 8.86 7.14
CA GLY A 115 15.56 9.62 7.82
C GLY A 115 15.07 10.93 8.42
N ARG A 116 14.10 11.59 7.78
CA ARG A 116 13.50 12.83 8.26
C ARG A 116 12.50 12.62 9.40
N GLU A 117 11.68 11.59 9.28
CA GLU A 117 10.56 11.32 10.19
C GLU A 117 10.90 10.29 11.29
N GLY A 118 12.07 9.67 11.26
CA GLY A 118 12.49 8.68 12.24
C GLY A 118 11.75 7.33 12.10
N LEU A 119 11.48 6.91 10.87
CA LEU A 119 10.79 5.64 10.58
C LEU A 119 11.77 4.50 10.34
N ASP A 120 11.36 3.31 10.73
CA ASP A 120 11.99 2.06 10.32
C ASP A 120 11.40 1.58 8.99
N LEU A 121 12.26 1.17 8.06
CA LEU A 121 11.84 0.64 6.77
C LEU A 121 12.03 -0.88 6.70
N VAL A 122 11.00 -1.57 6.20
CA VAL A 122 11.03 -3.02 5.97
C VAL A 122 10.90 -3.29 4.48
N PRO A 123 12.00 -3.64 3.79
CA PRO A 123 11.92 -4.06 2.41
C PRO A 123 11.24 -5.42 2.33
N LEU A 124 10.15 -5.50 1.58
CA LEU A 124 9.48 -6.75 1.24
C LEU A 124 10.04 -7.27 -0.09
N PRO A 125 10.30 -8.57 -0.23
CA PRO A 125 10.78 -9.09 -1.51
C PRO A 125 9.74 -8.86 -2.62
N MET A 126 10.18 -8.79 -3.86
CA MET A 126 9.27 -8.95 -5.00
C MET A 126 8.68 -10.36 -4.97
N ALA A 127 7.37 -10.47 -5.18
CA ALA A 127 6.80 -11.76 -5.50
C ALA A 127 7.35 -12.22 -6.87
N ARG A 128 7.61 -13.52 -7.01
CA ARG A 128 7.98 -14.07 -8.31
C ARG A 128 6.89 -13.70 -9.32
N ALA A 129 7.29 -13.29 -10.52
CA ALA A 129 6.37 -12.88 -11.58
C ALA A 129 5.25 -13.91 -11.79
N GLN A 130 4.03 -13.45 -11.68
CA GLN A 130 2.81 -14.21 -11.91
C GLN A 130 2.20 -13.74 -13.23
N TYR A 131 1.62 -14.66 -14.00
CA TYR A 131 1.02 -14.33 -15.28
C TYR A 131 -0.40 -14.87 -15.37
N SER A 132 -1.25 -14.15 -16.10
CA SER A 132 -2.57 -14.63 -16.50
C SER A 132 -2.47 -15.73 -17.56
N ASP A 133 -3.59 -16.35 -17.87
CA ASP A 133 -3.66 -17.34 -18.96
C ASP A 133 -3.34 -16.71 -20.34
N ASP A 134 -3.56 -15.39 -20.48
CA ASP A 134 -3.24 -14.62 -21.69
C ASP A 134 -1.79 -14.12 -21.72
N GLY A 135 -1.01 -14.42 -20.69
CA GLY A 135 0.41 -14.07 -20.60
C GLY A 135 0.69 -12.65 -20.10
N GLU A 136 -0.29 -11.94 -19.58
CA GLU A 136 -0.11 -10.63 -18.95
C GLU A 136 0.42 -10.79 -17.52
N ARG A 137 1.38 -9.94 -17.12
CA ARG A 137 1.91 -9.95 -15.76
C ARG A 137 0.87 -9.44 -14.77
N LEU A 138 0.73 -10.14 -13.67
CA LEU A 138 -0.25 -9.84 -12.62
C LEU A 138 0.40 -9.09 -11.44
N PRO A 139 -0.33 -8.20 -10.74
CA PRO A 139 0.19 -7.32 -9.70
C PRO A 139 0.40 -8.05 -8.37
N ALA A 140 1.27 -9.05 -8.33
CA ALA A 140 1.60 -9.79 -7.12
C ALA A 140 2.50 -8.95 -6.21
N THR A 141 2.00 -8.59 -5.03
CA THR A 141 2.76 -7.77 -4.06
C THR A 141 2.43 -8.13 -2.62
N TYR A 142 3.46 -8.30 -1.78
CA TYR A 142 3.29 -8.50 -0.34
C TYR A 142 2.94 -7.21 0.40
N ALA A 143 3.05 -6.04 -0.23
CA ALA A 143 2.60 -4.78 0.35
C ALA A 143 1.07 -4.70 0.51
N ASN A 144 0.32 -5.55 -0.20
CA ASN A 144 -1.14 -5.62 -0.08
C ASN A 144 -1.61 -6.50 1.10
N PHE A 145 -0.89 -6.42 2.24
CA PHE A 145 -1.22 -7.11 3.49
C PHE A 145 -2.37 -6.43 4.23
N LEU A 146 -3.02 -7.15 5.14
CA LEU A 146 -4.11 -6.64 5.97
C LEU A 146 -3.75 -6.70 7.44
N ILE A 147 -3.91 -5.58 8.15
CA ILE A 147 -3.76 -5.50 9.59
C ILE A 147 -5.13 -5.61 10.26
N THR A 148 -5.22 -6.51 11.23
CA THR A 148 -6.35 -6.62 12.15
C THR A 148 -5.88 -6.37 13.58
N ASN A 149 -6.82 -6.36 14.56
CA ASN A 149 -6.46 -6.15 15.96
C ASN A 149 -5.40 -7.15 16.46
N ARG A 150 -5.37 -8.38 15.94
CA ARG A 150 -4.52 -9.47 16.45
C ARG A 150 -3.59 -10.09 15.42
N LYS A 151 -3.76 -9.77 14.14
CA LYS A 151 -3.02 -10.43 13.06
C LYS A 151 -2.54 -9.45 12.02
N ILE A 152 -1.44 -9.82 11.35
CA ILE A 152 -1.06 -9.33 10.04
C ILE A 152 -1.31 -10.48 9.08
N LEU A 153 -2.23 -10.29 8.14
CA LEU A 153 -2.53 -11.25 7.09
C LEU A 153 -1.71 -10.86 5.86
N VAL A 154 -0.88 -11.77 5.38
CA VAL A 154 0.06 -11.54 4.28
C VAL A 154 -0.42 -12.32 3.05
N PRO A 155 -0.61 -11.67 1.90
CA PRO A 155 -0.96 -12.38 0.68
C PRO A 155 0.17 -13.31 0.25
N LEU A 156 -0.15 -14.53 -0.15
CA LEU A 156 0.79 -15.51 -0.68
C LEU A 156 0.42 -15.86 -2.11
N TYR A 157 1.44 -16.12 -2.92
CA TYR A 157 1.30 -16.33 -4.37
C TYR A 157 1.83 -17.67 -4.85
N ASP A 158 2.07 -18.61 -3.91
CA ASP A 158 2.59 -19.96 -4.17
C ASP A 158 3.95 -19.92 -4.86
N CYS A 159 4.86 -19.11 -4.30
CA CYS A 159 6.21 -18.92 -4.82
C CYS A 159 7.27 -18.92 -3.71
N ASP A 160 8.53 -19.06 -4.11
CA ASP A 160 9.68 -19.19 -3.21
C ASP A 160 9.97 -17.95 -2.35
N THR A 161 9.40 -16.79 -2.68
CA THR A 161 9.53 -15.54 -1.90
C THR A 161 8.50 -15.41 -0.79
N ASP A 162 7.45 -16.24 -0.74
CA ASP A 162 6.40 -16.21 0.27
C ASP A 162 6.95 -16.34 1.71
N ASP A 163 7.87 -17.27 1.93
CA ASP A 163 8.50 -17.47 3.23
C ASP A 163 9.35 -16.26 3.67
N ALA A 164 10.02 -15.61 2.73
CA ALA A 164 10.81 -14.42 3.03
C ALA A 164 9.92 -13.24 3.43
N ALA A 165 8.77 -13.06 2.76
CA ALA A 165 7.77 -12.05 3.12
C ALA A 165 7.20 -12.31 4.52
N LEU A 166 6.81 -13.54 4.84
CA LEU A 166 6.32 -13.90 6.18
C LEU A 166 7.35 -13.62 7.27
N LYS A 167 8.64 -13.91 7.03
CA LYS A 167 9.73 -13.61 7.96
C LYS A 167 9.94 -12.11 8.16
N ALA A 168 9.85 -11.32 7.08
CA ALA A 168 9.96 -9.86 7.16
C ALA A 168 8.86 -9.27 8.06
N PHE A 169 7.61 -9.70 7.89
CA PHE A 169 6.52 -9.27 8.76
C PHE A 169 6.69 -9.79 10.20
N ALA A 170 7.11 -11.04 10.41
CA ALA A 170 7.31 -11.59 11.74
C ALA A 170 8.33 -10.81 12.57
N ALA A 171 9.34 -10.22 11.93
CA ALA A 171 10.35 -9.39 12.60
C ALA A 171 9.78 -8.07 13.18
N VAL A 172 8.65 -7.58 12.64
CA VAL A 172 8.08 -6.26 13.00
C VAL A 172 6.61 -6.33 13.48
N ALA A 173 6.06 -7.52 13.59
CA ALA A 173 4.66 -7.74 13.93
C ALA A 173 4.29 -7.32 15.38
N GLY A 174 5.27 -7.17 16.26
CA GLY A 174 5.03 -6.96 17.70
C GLY A 174 4.24 -8.13 18.31
N GLU A 175 3.10 -7.84 18.91
CA GLU A 175 2.22 -8.86 19.52
C GLU A 175 1.26 -9.54 18.51
N ARG A 176 1.23 -9.07 17.25
CA ARG A 176 0.32 -9.64 16.25
C ARG A 176 0.88 -10.94 15.68
N GLN A 177 -0.01 -11.87 15.43
CA GLN A 177 0.34 -13.09 14.70
C GLN A 177 0.43 -12.79 13.20
N VAL A 178 1.49 -13.26 12.55
CA VAL A 178 1.59 -13.24 11.08
C VAL A 178 0.97 -14.51 10.51
N GLN A 179 0.08 -14.35 9.54
CA GLN A 179 -0.60 -15.46 8.88
C GLN A 179 -0.62 -15.23 7.37
N GLY A 180 -0.11 -16.19 6.61
CA GLY A 180 -0.23 -16.20 5.16
C GLY A 180 -1.65 -16.56 4.68
N ILE A 181 -2.09 -15.91 3.62
CA ILE A 181 -3.38 -16.15 2.96
C ILE A 181 -3.11 -16.40 1.47
N PRO A 182 -3.52 -17.56 0.90
CA PRO A 182 -3.38 -17.82 -0.52
C PRO A 182 -4.18 -16.80 -1.35
N CYS A 183 -3.51 -15.97 -2.13
CA CYS A 183 -4.11 -14.87 -2.88
C CYS A 183 -3.85 -14.94 -4.39
N ARG A 184 -3.21 -16.00 -4.89
CA ARG A 184 -2.97 -16.16 -6.32
C ARG A 184 -4.25 -16.00 -7.17
N PRO A 185 -5.43 -16.55 -6.76
CA PRO A 185 -6.66 -16.34 -7.52
C PRO A 185 -7.19 -14.91 -7.50
N LEU A 186 -6.83 -14.10 -6.50
CA LEU A 186 -7.32 -12.72 -6.37
C LEU A 186 -6.68 -11.81 -7.40
N ILE A 187 -5.37 -11.95 -7.65
CA ILE A 187 -4.64 -11.08 -8.55
C ILE A 187 -5.05 -11.21 -10.03
N GLU A 188 -5.78 -12.26 -10.39
CA GLU A 188 -6.42 -12.38 -11.72
C GLU A 188 -7.46 -11.28 -12.00
N GLN A 189 -7.90 -10.57 -10.97
CA GLN A 189 -8.86 -9.47 -11.05
C GLN A 189 -8.19 -8.10 -10.81
N GLY A 190 -6.86 -8.02 -10.91
CA GLY A 190 -6.10 -6.79 -10.74
C GLY A 190 -5.86 -6.35 -9.29
N GLY A 191 -6.47 -7.02 -8.28
CA GLY A 191 -6.32 -6.70 -6.86
C GLY A 191 -5.91 -7.89 -6.01
N SER A 192 -5.41 -7.66 -4.77
CA SER A 192 -5.02 -8.72 -3.85
C SER A 192 -5.79 -8.63 -2.53
N LEU A 193 -5.17 -9.05 -1.42
CA LEU A 193 -5.84 -9.26 -0.13
C LEU A 193 -6.46 -7.98 0.45
N HIS A 194 -5.73 -6.88 0.50
CA HIS A 194 -6.22 -5.61 1.04
C HIS A 194 -7.32 -5.02 0.16
N CYS A 195 -7.17 -5.12 -1.16
CA CYS A 195 -8.11 -4.55 -2.14
C CYS A 195 -9.54 -5.09 -2.01
N ILE A 196 -9.74 -6.32 -1.51
CA ILE A 196 -11.07 -6.92 -1.31
C ILE A 196 -11.66 -6.65 0.07
N THR A 197 -11.02 -5.80 0.89
CA THR A 197 -11.42 -5.56 2.28
C THR A 197 -11.85 -4.14 2.53
N MET A 198 -12.63 -3.95 3.60
CA MET A 198 -12.98 -2.65 4.17
C MET A 198 -12.62 -2.67 5.65
N GLN A 199 -11.83 -1.70 6.10
CA GLN A 199 -11.48 -1.56 7.52
C GLN A 199 -12.50 -0.69 8.26
N LEU A 200 -12.93 -1.19 9.40
CA LEU A 200 -13.73 -0.44 10.35
C LEU A 200 -12.91 -0.31 11.65
N PRO A 201 -12.72 0.90 12.18
CA PRO A 201 -12.01 1.08 13.45
C PRO A 201 -12.68 0.31 14.60
N GLU A 202 -11.88 -0.15 15.55
CA GLU A 202 -12.39 -0.81 16.75
C GLU A 202 -13.37 0.10 17.51
N GLY A 203 -14.51 -0.45 17.94
CA GLY A 203 -15.55 0.29 18.65
C GLY A 203 -16.57 1.02 17.75
N VAL A 204 -16.40 1.03 16.43
CA VAL A 204 -17.37 1.60 15.49
C VAL A 204 -18.61 0.72 15.34
N LEU A 205 -18.43 -0.58 15.37
CA LEU A 205 -19.51 -1.57 15.43
C LEU A 205 -19.57 -2.15 16.84
N ALA A 206 -20.50 -1.68 17.64
CA ALA A 206 -20.80 -2.24 18.96
C ALA A 206 -21.94 -3.25 18.89
#